data_11e746da586051eaa50d32bb1882ee67
#
_entry.id   11e746da586051eaa50d32bb1882ee67
#
_cell.length_a   1.000
_cell.length_b   1.000
_cell.length_c   1.000
_cell.angle_alpha   90.00
_cell.angle_beta   90.00
_cell.angle_gamma   90.00
#
_symmetry.space_group_name_H-M   'P 1'
#
loop_
_entity.id
_entity.type
_entity.pdbx_description
1 polymer ?
#
loop_
_entity_poly.entity_id
_entity_poly.type
_entity_poly.pdbx_seq_one_letter_code
_entity_poly.pdbx_strand_id
1 'polypeptide(L)'
;MGTYINRGNIEFCNIVRHEYVDKTSLIPLINATIDTESRYSCVTRCRRFGKSMAAKMLCAYYDKSCSSRELFRGLKAEQDPSFETYLNQYSVIYLDVTSFTARPELRKNLVRAMQDEIIYEMKEAFPDVRYKENSDLMDVLSSIYHGTGERFFFIIDEWDAICREFPERQKLKGDPDTVAPTILDE
;
A
#
# COMPACT_ATOMS: atom_id res chain seq x y z
N MET A 1 7.91 10.85 8.93
CA MET A 1 6.69 10.56 8.16
C MET A 1 6.94 10.94 6.72
N GLY A 2 6.81 9.98 5.83
CA GLY A 2 6.97 10.19 4.39
C GLY A 2 5.65 10.41 3.67
N THR A 3 5.74 10.64 2.36
CA THR A 3 4.57 10.77 1.48
C THR A 3 3.96 9.40 1.20
N TYR A 4 4.80 8.40 0.96
CA TYR A 4 4.41 7.03 0.63
C TYR A 4 4.79 6.05 1.75
N ILE A 5 5.91 6.27 2.44
CA ILE A 5 6.42 5.38 3.48
C ILE A 5 6.07 5.92 4.86
N ASN A 6 5.51 5.04 5.71
CA ASN A 6 5.29 5.31 7.12
C ASN A 6 4.51 6.62 7.37
N ARG A 7 3.33 6.73 6.76
CA ARG A 7 2.43 7.90 6.88
C ARG A 7 1.86 8.08 8.28
N GLY A 8 2.01 7.06 9.12
CA GLY A 8 1.53 7.07 10.48
C GLY A 8 0.02 6.88 10.60
N ASN A 9 -0.57 7.35 11.70
CA ASN A 9 -1.95 7.07 12.06
C ASN A 9 -2.88 8.29 12.07
N ILE A 10 -2.41 9.47 11.71
CA ILE A 10 -3.17 10.73 11.80
C ILE A 10 -4.48 10.66 11.01
N GLU A 11 -4.45 10.09 9.80
CA GLU A 11 -5.64 9.98 8.97
C GLU A 11 -6.71 9.09 9.61
N PHE A 12 -6.31 7.95 10.19
CA PHE A 12 -7.24 7.08 10.90
C PHE A 12 -7.72 7.69 12.22
N CYS A 13 -6.84 8.37 12.96
CA CYS A 13 -7.22 9.13 14.15
C CYS A 13 -8.34 10.14 13.85
N ASN A 14 -8.27 10.84 12.73
CA ASN A 14 -9.32 11.77 12.30
C ASN A 14 -10.63 11.05 11.95
N ILE A 15 -10.54 9.87 11.33
CA ILE A 15 -11.71 9.06 10.99
C ILE A 15 -12.45 8.58 12.26
N VAL A 16 -11.72 8.05 13.24
CA VAL A 16 -12.31 7.49 14.48
C VAL A 16 -12.97 8.55 15.36
N ARG A 17 -12.53 9.81 15.26
CA ARG A 17 -13.15 10.94 16.00
C ARG A 17 -14.56 11.30 15.51
N HIS A 18 -14.96 10.84 14.35
CA HIS A 18 -16.30 11.03 13.79
C HIS A 18 -17.10 9.72 13.84
N GLU A 19 -18.28 9.68 13.23
CA GLU A 19 -19.02 8.43 13.10
C GLU A 19 -18.23 7.41 12.28
N TYR A 20 -17.64 6.44 12.97
CA TYR A 20 -16.86 5.38 12.37
C TYR A 20 -17.63 4.06 12.36
N VAL A 21 -17.85 3.51 11.18
CA VAL A 21 -18.34 2.14 11.03
C VAL A 21 -17.16 1.19 11.16
N ASP A 22 -17.12 0.41 12.22
CA ASP A 22 -16.01 -0.48 12.53
C ASP A 22 -15.79 -1.53 11.43
N LYS A 23 -14.66 -1.41 10.74
CA LYS A 23 -14.16 -2.32 9.69
C LYS A 23 -12.92 -3.09 10.12
N THR A 24 -12.54 -3.00 11.40
CA THR A 24 -11.30 -3.59 11.90
C THR A 24 -11.29 -5.11 11.85
N SER A 25 -12.45 -5.76 11.68
CA SER A 25 -12.52 -7.21 11.42
C SER A 25 -11.80 -7.65 10.12
N LEU A 26 -11.37 -6.71 9.27
CA LEU A 26 -10.48 -6.99 8.14
C LEU A 26 -9.05 -7.36 8.61
N ILE A 27 -8.59 -6.81 9.74
CA ILE A 27 -7.23 -7.02 10.27
C ILE A 27 -6.94 -8.50 10.55
N PRO A 28 -7.76 -9.25 11.31
CA PRO A 28 -7.52 -10.67 11.53
C PRO A 28 -7.45 -11.50 10.24
N LEU A 29 -8.27 -11.14 9.24
CA LEU A 29 -8.27 -11.83 7.94
C LEU A 29 -6.95 -11.64 7.21
N ILE A 30 -6.38 -10.44 7.26
CA ILE A 30 -5.08 -10.13 6.65
C ILE A 30 -3.97 -10.77 7.49
N ASN A 31 -4.00 -10.64 8.81
CA ASN A 31 -2.99 -11.24 9.70
C ASN A 31 -2.84 -12.74 9.46
N ALA A 32 -3.96 -13.45 9.22
CA ALA A 32 -3.94 -14.88 8.93
C ALA A 32 -3.21 -15.25 7.62
N THR A 33 -3.00 -14.29 6.71
CA THR A 33 -2.33 -14.51 5.43
C THR A 33 -0.89 -13.99 5.38
N ILE A 34 -0.47 -13.19 6.35
CA ILE A 34 0.90 -12.69 6.44
C ILE A 34 1.86 -13.89 6.56
N ASP A 35 2.99 -13.81 5.85
CA ASP A 35 4.01 -14.88 5.79
C ASP A 35 3.53 -16.20 5.15
N THR A 36 2.42 -16.17 4.40
CA THR A 36 1.93 -17.31 3.61
C THR A 36 1.98 -17.02 2.10
N GLU A 37 1.78 -18.04 1.28
CA GLU A 37 1.62 -17.88 -0.17
C GLU A 37 0.35 -17.05 -0.52
N SER A 38 -0.62 -16.94 0.37
CA SER A 38 -1.87 -16.18 0.22
C SER A 38 -1.76 -14.73 0.71
N ARG A 39 -0.56 -14.19 0.88
CA ARG A 39 -0.31 -12.83 1.42
C ARG A 39 -0.84 -11.67 0.58
N TYR A 40 -1.28 -11.93 -0.63
CA TYR A 40 -1.84 -10.91 -1.51
C TYR A 40 -3.36 -10.87 -1.35
N SER A 41 -3.86 -9.78 -0.75
CA SER A 41 -5.29 -9.60 -0.48
C SER A 41 -5.88 -8.50 -1.37
N CYS A 42 -6.99 -8.79 -2.07
CA CYS A 42 -7.72 -7.81 -2.86
C CYS A 42 -9.08 -7.53 -2.22
N VAL A 43 -9.30 -6.29 -1.78
CA VAL A 43 -10.56 -5.85 -1.19
C VAL A 43 -11.41 -5.16 -2.25
N THR A 44 -12.44 -5.86 -2.73
CA THR A 44 -13.39 -5.32 -3.71
C THR A 44 -14.69 -4.89 -3.03
N ARG A 45 -15.11 -3.65 -3.26
CA ARG A 45 -16.40 -3.09 -2.79
C ARG A 45 -16.85 -1.98 -3.72
N CYS A 46 -18.14 -1.72 -3.78
CA CYS A 46 -18.67 -0.57 -4.50
C CYS A 46 -18.03 0.74 -4.02
N ARG A 47 -18.05 1.77 -4.86
CA ARG A 47 -17.61 3.12 -4.46
C ARG A 47 -18.42 3.59 -3.25
N ARG A 48 -17.81 4.43 -2.41
CA ARG A 48 -18.40 5.00 -1.18
C ARG A 48 -18.64 4.00 -0.03
N PHE A 49 -18.19 2.76 -0.15
CA PHE A 49 -18.26 1.76 0.93
C PHE A 49 -17.04 1.76 1.87
N GLY A 50 -16.24 2.83 1.85
CA GLY A 50 -15.17 3.06 2.82
C GLY A 50 -13.90 2.24 2.59
N LYS A 51 -13.55 1.89 1.33
CA LYS A 51 -12.28 1.22 1.00
C LYS A 51 -11.07 2.04 1.48
N SER A 52 -11.01 3.33 1.11
CA SER A 52 -9.91 4.22 1.52
C SER A 52 -9.86 4.43 3.04
N MET A 53 -11.01 4.39 3.73
CA MET A 53 -11.02 4.41 5.20
C MET A 53 -10.42 3.12 5.78
N ALA A 54 -10.73 1.96 5.18
CA ALA A 54 -10.11 0.70 5.56
C ALA A 54 -8.60 0.68 5.27
N ALA A 55 -8.17 1.23 4.14
CA ALA A 55 -6.75 1.37 3.81
C ALA A 55 -6.01 2.24 4.85
N LYS A 56 -6.57 3.38 5.25
CA LYS A 56 -6.02 4.26 6.30
C LYS A 56 -6.01 3.58 7.68
N MET A 57 -7.00 2.78 7.99
CA MET A 57 -7.05 1.95 9.19
C MET A 57 -5.92 0.91 9.19
N LEU A 58 -5.68 0.23 8.06
CA LEU A 58 -4.57 -0.71 7.93
C LEU A 58 -3.21 0.00 8.02
N CYS A 59 -3.05 1.20 7.44
CA CYS A 59 -1.85 2.01 7.65
C CYS A 59 -1.60 2.23 9.14
N ALA A 60 -2.60 2.74 9.87
CA ALA A 60 -2.46 2.99 11.31
C ALA A 60 -2.14 1.73 12.11
N TYR A 61 -2.67 0.58 11.69
CA TYR A 61 -2.46 -0.67 12.42
C TYR A 61 -1.05 -1.23 12.19
N TYR A 62 -0.58 -1.30 10.94
CA TYR A 62 0.70 -1.93 10.62
C TYR A 62 1.91 -1.02 10.78
N ASP A 63 1.74 0.31 10.65
CA ASP A 63 2.84 1.28 10.58
C ASP A 63 3.61 1.38 11.90
N LYS A 64 4.87 0.97 11.90
CA LYS A 64 5.76 0.99 13.06
C LYS A 64 6.25 2.39 13.45
N SER A 65 6.07 3.39 12.60
CA SER A 65 6.52 4.76 12.88
C SER A 65 5.62 5.51 13.86
N CYS A 66 4.51 4.91 14.25
CA CYS A 66 3.54 5.50 15.16
C CYS A 66 3.08 4.50 16.22
N SER A 67 2.43 5.00 17.27
CA SER A 67 1.76 4.18 18.28
C SER A 67 0.26 4.29 18.11
N SER A 68 -0.39 3.19 17.75
CA SER A 68 -1.82 3.19 17.39
C SER A 68 -2.71 2.37 18.32
N ARG A 69 -2.14 1.71 19.33
CA ARG A 69 -2.88 0.81 20.23
C ARG A 69 -4.19 1.41 20.76
N GLU A 70 -4.14 2.67 21.20
CA GLU A 70 -5.29 3.37 21.76
C GLU A 70 -6.39 3.66 20.74
N LEU A 71 -6.06 3.80 19.44
CA LEU A 71 -7.04 4.04 18.37
C LEU A 71 -7.93 2.83 18.10
N PHE A 72 -7.47 1.64 18.49
CA PHE A 72 -8.20 0.38 18.31
C PHE A 72 -8.94 -0.08 19.54
N ARG A 73 -8.86 0.68 20.65
CA ARG A 73 -9.53 0.32 21.91
C ARG A 73 -11.04 0.20 21.70
N GLY A 74 -11.61 -0.95 22.07
CA GLY A 74 -13.03 -1.24 21.95
C GLY A 74 -13.49 -1.60 20.53
N LEU A 75 -12.59 -1.62 19.54
CA LEU A 75 -12.89 -2.07 18.19
C LEU A 75 -12.73 -3.59 18.08
N LYS A 76 -13.36 -4.18 17.04
CA LYS A 76 -13.43 -5.65 16.88
C LYS A 76 -12.07 -6.33 16.78
N ALA A 77 -11.09 -5.70 16.12
CA ALA A 77 -9.76 -6.27 15.97
C ALA A 77 -9.02 -6.46 17.30
N GLU A 78 -9.30 -5.63 18.31
CA GLU A 78 -8.64 -5.73 19.62
C GLU A 78 -8.86 -7.08 20.32
N GLN A 79 -9.97 -7.77 19.98
CA GLN A 79 -10.32 -9.06 20.57
C GLN A 79 -9.61 -10.25 19.90
N ASP A 80 -8.94 -10.01 18.79
CA ASP A 80 -8.26 -11.08 18.04
C ASP A 80 -6.89 -11.41 18.64
N PRO A 81 -6.55 -12.69 18.85
CA PRO A 81 -5.27 -13.09 19.44
C PRO A 81 -4.04 -12.61 18.64
N SER A 82 -4.18 -12.40 17.35
CA SER A 82 -3.09 -11.92 16.49
C SER A 82 -2.87 -10.40 16.58
N PHE A 83 -3.77 -9.67 17.23
CA PHE A 83 -3.78 -8.21 17.22
C PHE A 83 -2.45 -7.61 17.68
N GLU A 84 -1.94 -8.00 18.84
CA GLU A 84 -0.70 -7.44 19.39
C GLU A 84 0.54 -7.91 18.61
N THR A 85 0.47 -9.07 17.94
CA THR A 85 1.60 -9.63 17.19
C THR A 85 2.02 -8.77 16.00
N TYR A 86 1.05 -8.18 15.32
CA TYR A 86 1.28 -7.44 14.09
C TYR A 86 1.10 -5.93 14.23
N LEU A 87 0.60 -5.46 15.37
CA LEU A 87 0.37 -4.03 15.62
C LEU A 87 1.68 -3.23 15.57
N ASN A 88 1.75 -2.28 14.68
CA ASN A 88 2.90 -1.37 14.49
C ASN A 88 4.24 -2.10 14.25
N GLN A 89 4.24 -3.16 13.40
CA GLN A 89 5.42 -4.00 13.17
C GLN A 89 6.07 -3.81 11.79
N TYR A 90 5.49 -3.03 10.88
CA TYR A 90 5.94 -2.94 9.49
C TYR A 90 6.26 -1.52 9.06
N SER A 91 7.19 -1.38 8.12
CA SER A 91 7.24 -0.18 7.29
C SER A 91 6.14 -0.25 6.24
N VAL A 92 5.14 0.61 6.38
CA VAL A 92 3.97 0.63 5.49
C VAL A 92 4.25 1.52 4.30
N ILE A 93 4.03 1.00 3.09
CA ILE A 93 4.06 1.75 1.83
C ILE A 93 2.60 1.89 1.36
N TYR A 94 2.10 3.13 1.36
CA TYR A 94 0.76 3.44 0.92
C TYR A 94 0.76 4.21 -0.40
N LEU A 95 0.06 3.66 -1.39
CA LEU A 95 -0.05 4.23 -2.72
C LEU A 95 -1.53 4.50 -3.04
N ASP A 96 -1.85 5.76 -3.26
CA ASP A 96 -3.09 6.18 -3.92
C ASP A 96 -2.80 6.38 -5.42
N VAL A 97 -3.26 5.44 -6.24
CA VAL A 97 -2.98 5.45 -7.68
C VAL A 97 -3.58 6.68 -8.36
N THR A 98 -4.66 7.26 -7.82
CA THR A 98 -5.27 8.48 -8.40
C THR A 98 -4.31 9.66 -8.35
N SER A 99 -3.44 9.74 -7.37
CA SER A 99 -2.45 10.82 -7.25
C SER A 99 -1.46 10.85 -8.42
N PHE A 100 -1.24 9.71 -9.06
CA PHE A 100 -0.36 9.56 -10.22
C PHE A 100 -1.12 9.72 -11.53
N THR A 101 -2.33 9.14 -11.67
CA THR A 101 -3.13 9.29 -12.90
C THR A 101 -3.59 10.72 -13.13
N ALA A 102 -3.71 11.51 -12.08
CA ALA A 102 -4.02 12.95 -12.15
C ALA A 102 -2.91 13.79 -12.81
N ARG A 103 -1.69 13.24 -12.97
CA ARG A 103 -0.53 13.92 -13.58
C ARG A 103 -0.38 13.51 -15.04
N PRO A 104 -0.75 14.35 -16.03
CA PRO A 104 -0.74 13.97 -17.44
C PRO A 104 0.65 13.55 -17.97
N GLU A 105 1.71 14.15 -17.43
CA GLU A 105 3.10 13.89 -17.79
C GLU A 105 3.55 12.46 -17.46
N LEU A 106 2.94 11.84 -16.45
CA LEU A 106 3.29 10.48 -16.01
C LEU A 106 2.55 9.38 -16.78
N ARG A 107 1.56 9.75 -17.62
CA ARG A 107 0.66 8.79 -18.29
C ARG A 107 1.37 7.74 -19.14
N LYS A 108 2.50 8.07 -19.76
CA LYS A 108 3.23 7.14 -20.63
C LYS A 108 3.91 6.02 -19.82
N ASN A 109 4.50 6.37 -18.69
CA ASN A 109 5.31 5.47 -17.87
C ASN A 109 4.85 5.50 -16.40
N LEU A 110 3.54 5.29 -16.16
CA LEU A 110 2.92 5.47 -14.85
C LEU A 110 3.54 4.57 -13.79
N VAL A 111 3.71 3.28 -14.10
CA VAL A 111 4.27 2.30 -13.16
C VAL A 111 5.71 2.69 -12.79
N ARG A 112 6.51 3.05 -13.81
CA ARG A 112 7.89 3.48 -13.57
C ARG A 112 7.95 4.74 -12.71
N ALA A 113 7.10 5.72 -12.97
CA ALA A 113 7.02 6.93 -12.15
C ALA A 113 6.65 6.63 -10.69
N MET A 114 5.70 5.70 -10.46
CA MET A 114 5.34 5.25 -9.12
C MET A 114 6.54 4.58 -8.42
N GLN A 115 7.25 3.72 -9.13
CA GLN A 115 8.44 3.05 -8.59
C GLN A 115 9.54 4.05 -8.26
N ASP A 116 9.82 5.02 -9.13
CA ASP A 116 10.87 6.02 -8.94
C ASP A 116 10.60 6.90 -7.71
N GLU A 117 9.36 7.32 -7.49
CA GLU A 117 8.96 8.09 -6.31
C GLU A 117 9.15 7.27 -5.00
N ILE A 118 8.75 5.99 -5.03
CA ILE A 118 8.94 5.10 -3.87
C ILE A 118 10.44 4.87 -3.61
N ILE A 119 11.22 4.56 -4.66
CA ILE A 119 12.67 4.35 -4.56
C ILE A 119 13.36 5.57 -3.96
N TYR A 120 12.98 6.76 -4.42
CA TYR A 120 13.53 8.01 -3.90
C TYR A 120 13.30 8.10 -2.39
N GLU A 121 12.04 7.97 -1.95
CA GLU A 121 11.68 8.10 -0.54
C GLU A 121 12.27 6.97 0.33
N MET A 122 12.40 5.75 -0.21
CA MET A 122 13.08 4.65 0.48
C MET A 122 14.56 4.93 0.73
N LYS A 123 15.26 5.46 -0.28
CA LYS A 123 16.68 5.80 -0.12
C LYS A 123 16.90 6.91 0.89
N GLU A 124 15.98 7.88 0.96
CA GLU A 124 15.99 8.93 1.98
C GLU A 124 15.70 8.35 3.39
N ALA A 125 14.78 7.40 3.49
CA ALA A 125 14.40 6.78 4.77
C ALA A 125 15.47 5.81 5.32
N PHE A 126 16.30 5.23 4.43
CA PHE A 126 17.33 4.25 4.78
C PHE A 126 18.71 4.65 4.20
N PRO A 127 19.27 5.79 4.60
CA PRO A 127 20.49 6.35 4.00
C PRO A 127 21.75 5.51 4.25
N ASP A 128 21.76 4.68 5.30
CA ASP A 128 22.90 3.84 5.67
C ASP A 128 22.98 2.53 4.86
N VAL A 129 21.96 2.23 4.06
CA VAL A 129 21.92 1.05 3.21
C VAL A 129 22.67 1.31 1.90
N ARG A 130 23.48 0.34 1.48
CA ARG A 130 24.18 0.42 0.18
C ARG A 130 23.26 -0.06 -0.95
N TYR A 131 23.06 0.82 -1.92
CA TYR A 131 22.27 0.54 -3.11
C TYR A 131 23.17 0.37 -4.33
N LYS A 132 22.80 -0.53 -5.24
CA LYS A 132 23.44 -0.60 -6.56
C LYS A 132 23.04 0.61 -7.39
N GLU A 133 23.88 0.99 -8.32
CA GLU A 133 23.55 1.98 -9.34
C GLU A 133 22.41 1.44 -10.23
N ASN A 134 21.43 2.26 -10.57
CA ASN A 134 20.25 1.90 -11.34
C ASN A 134 19.39 0.75 -10.75
N SER A 135 19.36 0.62 -9.41
CA SER A 135 18.49 -0.35 -8.73
C SER A 135 17.03 -0.12 -9.06
N ASP A 136 16.31 -1.18 -9.37
CA ASP A 136 14.85 -1.17 -9.42
C ASP A 136 14.24 -1.24 -8.00
N LEU A 137 12.90 -1.22 -7.92
CA LEU A 137 12.20 -1.25 -6.63
C LEU A 137 12.49 -2.54 -5.86
N MET A 138 12.57 -3.68 -6.54
CA MET A 138 12.84 -4.97 -5.89
C MET A 138 14.28 -5.04 -5.35
N ASP A 139 15.24 -4.50 -6.10
CA ASP A 139 16.64 -4.39 -5.65
C ASP A 139 16.75 -3.52 -4.39
N VAL A 140 16.02 -2.39 -4.36
CA VAL A 140 16.03 -1.47 -3.21
C VAL A 140 15.39 -2.12 -1.99
N LEU A 141 14.23 -2.73 -2.13
CA LEU A 141 13.54 -3.47 -1.06
C LEU A 141 14.42 -4.58 -0.49
N SER A 142 15.04 -5.37 -1.39
CA SER A 142 15.94 -6.47 -1.02
C SER A 142 17.18 -5.96 -0.28
N SER A 143 17.76 -4.85 -0.74
CA SER A 143 18.93 -4.25 -0.10
C SER A 143 18.60 -3.75 1.32
N ILE A 144 17.44 -3.13 1.51
CA ILE A 144 16.99 -2.67 2.82
C ILE A 144 16.72 -3.86 3.73
N TYR A 145 15.99 -4.87 3.24
CA TYR A 145 15.71 -6.07 4.03
C TYR A 145 17.00 -6.77 4.50
N HIS A 146 17.97 -6.98 3.61
CA HIS A 146 19.25 -7.61 3.96
C HIS A 146 20.12 -6.77 4.87
N GLY A 147 20.07 -5.43 4.73
CA GLY A 147 20.87 -4.51 5.55
C GLY A 147 20.29 -4.25 6.94
N THR A 148 18.98 -4.30 7.10
CA THR A 148 18.29 -3.84 8.31
C THR A 148 17.32 -4.85 8.92
N GLY A 149 16.91 -5.89 8.19
CA GLY A 149 15.83 -6.79 8.56
C GLY A 149 14.42 -6.18 8.38
N GLU A 150 14.32 -5.03 7.72
CA GLU A 150 13.08 -4.29 7.59
C GLU A 150 12.05 -5.04 6.76
N ARG A 151 10.81 -5.10 7.26
CA ARG A 151 9.68 -5.76 6.60
C ARG A 151 8.70 -4.71 6.10
N PHE A 152 8.26 -4.86 4.86
CA PHE A 152 7.37 -3.90 4.22
C PHE A 152 5.95 -4.46 4.08
N PHE A 153 4.97 -3.57 4.29
CA PHE A 153 3.56 -3.85 4.06
C PHE A 153 3.00 -2.87 3.02
N PHE A 154 2.59 -3.38 1.86
CA PHE A 154 2.07 -2.56 0.77
C PHE A 154 0.56 -2.42 0.85
N ILE A 155 0.07 -1.19 0.75
CA ILE A 155 -1.35 -0.86 0.63
C ILE A 155 -1.53 -0.03 -0.65
N ILE A 156 -2.26 -0.57 -1.62
CA ILE A 156 -2.53 0.11 -2.89
C ILE A 156 -4.03 0.45 -2.94
N ASP A 157 -4.34 1.73 -2.83
CA ASP A 157 -5.70 2.25 -2.92
C ASP A 157 -6.00 2.77 -4.32
N GLU A 158 -7.27 2.67 -4.76
CA GLU A 158 -7.75 3.10 -6.08
C GLU A 158 -6.95 2.49 -7.26
N TRP A 159 -6.47 1.25 -7.11
CA TRP A 159 -5.67 0.56 -8.12
C TRP A 159 -6.37 0.48 -9.49
N ASP A 160 -7.71 0.49 -9.52
CA ASP A 160 -8.53 0.47 -10.72
C ASP A 160 -8.59 1.83 -11.45
N ALA A 161 -8.00 2.89 -10.88
CA ALA A 161 -7.92 4.21 -11.51
C ALA A 161 -7.24 4.15 -12.89
N ILE A 162 -6.23 3.29 -13.04
CA ILE A 162 -5.55 3.08 -14.33
C ILE A 162 -6.55 2.63 -15.39
N CYS A 163 -7.40 1.65 -15.08
CA CYS A 163 -8.39 1.14 -16.02
C CYS A 163 -9.50 2.16 -16.34
N ARG A 164 -9.84 3.00 -15.37
CA ARG A 164 -10.89 4.02 -15.55
C ARG A 164 -10.42 5.20 -16.40
N GLU A 165 -9.18 5.64 -16.21
CA GLU A 165 -8.65 6.85 -16.83
C GLU A 165 -7.97 6.59 -18.18
N PHE A 166 -7.64 5.32 -18.49
CA PHE A 166 -7.06 4.90 -19.75
C PHE A 166 -7.89 3.82 -20.45
N PRO A 167 -9.15 4.09 -20.83
CA PRO A 167 -10.06 3.10 -21.43
C PRO A 167 -9.57 2.56 -22.78
N GLU A 168 -8.73 3.29 -23.49
CA GLU A 168 -8.08 2.83 -24.70
C GLU A 168 -7.20 1.60 -24.49
N ARG A 169 -6.59 1.44 -23.31
CA ARG A 169 -5.80 0.26 -22.95
C ARG A 169 -6.67 -0.99 -22.70
N GLN A 170 -7.97 -0.83 -22.50
CA GLN A 170 -8.91 -1.95 -22.39
C GLN A 170 -9.35 -2.48 -23.77
N LYS A 171 -9.38 -1.65 -24.80
CA LYS A 171 -9.81 -2.03 -26.15
C LYS A 171 -8.82 -2.98 -26.85
N LEU A 172 -7.57 -2.99 -26.40
CA LEU A 172 -6.52 -3.85 -26.94
C LEU A 172 -6.64 -5.33 -26.53
N LYS A 173 -7.54 -5.68 -25.60
CA LYS A 173 -7.80 -7.06 -25.19
C LYS A 173 -8.72 -7.85 -26.13
N GLY A 174 -9.27 -7.24 -27.19
CA GLY A 174 -10.21 -7.88 -28.11
C GLY A 174 -9.61 -8.33 -29.45
N ASP A 175 -8.35 -8.04 -29.70
CA ASP A 175 -7.68 -8.41 -30.95
C ASP A 175 -6.59 -9.45 -30.64
N PRO A 176 -6.77 -10.72 -31.08
CA PRO A 176 -5.83 -11.80 -30.77
C PRO A 176 -4.43 -11.60 -31.36
N ASP A 177 -4.26 -10.63 -32.29
CA ASP A 177 -2.98 -10.34 -32.96
C ASP A 177 -2.26 -9.09 -32.39
N THR A 178 -2.86 -8.39 -31.42
CA THR A 178 -2.24 -7.24 -30.76
C THR A 178 -1.94 -7.59 -29.29
N VAL A 179 -0.79 -8.20 -29.05
CA VAL A 179 -0.22 -8.30 -27.72
C VAL A 179 0.27 -6.90 -27.32
N ALA A 180 -0.62 -6.09 -26.76
CA ALA A 180 -0.19 -4.88 -26.08
C ALA A 180 0.53 -5.31 -24.79
N PRO A 181 1.71 -4.73 -24.48
CA PRO A 181 2.35 -4.98 -23.21
C PRO A 181 1.37 -4.64 -22.10
N THR A 182 1.03 -5.61 -21.27
CA THR A 182 0.29 -5.39 -20.05
C THR A 182 1.15 -4.54 -19.13
N ILE A 183 0.54 -3.67 -18.34
CA ILE A 183 1.24 -2.83 -17.32
C ILE A 183 2.07 -3.70 -16.34
N LEU A 184 1.88 -5.01 -16.39
CA LEU A 184 2.58 -6.01 -15.58
C LEU A 184 3.78 -6.64 -16.30
N ASP A 185 3.97 -6.34 -17.60
CA ASP A 185 5.04 -6.94 -18.42
C ASP A 185 6.20 -5.94 -18.71
N GLU A 186 6.15 -4.74 -18.08
CA GLU A 186 7.23 -3.77 -18.00
C GLU A 186 7.71 -3.68 -16.54
#